data_dced052f3085e72489667aa1a49d6944
#
_entry.id   dced052f3085e72489667aa1a49d6944
#
_cell.length_a   1.000
_cell.length_b   1.000
_cell.length_c   1.000
_cell.angle_alpha   90.00
_cell.angle_beta   90.00
_cell.angle_gamma   90.00
#
_symmetry.space_group_name_H-M   'P 1'
#
loop_
_entity.id
_entity.type
_entity.pdbx_description
1 polymer ?
#
loop_
_entity_poly.entity_id
_entity_poly.type
_entity_poly.pdbx_seq_one_letter_code
_entity_poly.pdbx_strand_id
1 'polypeptide(L)'
;MTYTTQEAVARLRAYGRTLKPDLVRPARGILRREYLSAGIGETYPDLTDWDAVWAGIGFLLEGDPDPLRCSLLNLIDHIAPDGKGQRRIGFAGYSAHPYQIRPFLTSGCYALSRRVGCDWLDELALDRLDRYLLYWHTHRTGRTGLMRWLHVDEGFADNGLANWAWEESAVEATDLNAQLVREHIALAWIL
;
A
#
# COMPACT_ATOMS: atom_id res chain seq x y z
N MET A 1 24.78 -22.13 15.52
CA MET A 1 25.44 -20.86 15.15
C MET A 1 24.60 -19.73 15.72
N THR A 2 25.14 -18.98 16.66
CA THR A 2 24.51 -17.78 17.24
C THR A 2 25.10 -16.56 16.55
N TYR A 3 24.24 -15.79 15.85
CA TYR A 3 24.64 -14.52 15.24
C TYR A 3 24.43 -13.38 16.26
N THR A 4 25.27 -12.38 16.22
CA THR A 4 24.97 -11.09 16.84
C THR A 4 23.82 -10.41 16.10
N THR A 5 23.09 -9.52 16.76
CA THR A 5 22.02 -8.73 16.12
C THR A 5 22.52 -7.99 14.87
N GLN A 6 23.73 -7.45 14.92
CA GLN A 6 24.33 -6.72 13.81
C GLN A 6 24.63 -7.63 12.60
N GLU A 7 25.15 -8.83 12.83
CA GLU A 7 25.37 -9.83 11.77
C GLU A 7 24.05 -10.31 11.17
N ALA A 8 23.02 -10.54 11.99
CA ALA A 8 21.70 -10.93 11.52
C ALA A 8 21.10 -9.85 10.62
N VAL A 9 21.14 -8.59 11.01
CA VAL A 9 20.66 -7.44 10.21
C VAL A 9 21.45 -7.32 8.89
N ALA A 10 22.79 -7.44 8.93
CA ALA A 10 23.59 -7.38 7.72
C ALA A 10 23.24 -8.49 6.72
N ARG A 11 22.98 -9.70 7.20
CA ARG A 11 22.55 -10.84 6.37
C ARG A 11 21.17 -10.65 5.77
N LEU A 12 20.20 -10.15 6.56
CA LEU A 12 18.86 -9.84 6.06
C LEU A 12 18.90 -8.77 4.96
N ARG A 13 19.68 -7.72 5.14
CA ARG A 13 19.90 -6.68 4.12
C ARG A 13 20.52 -7.25 2.86
N ALA A 14 21.58 -8.06 2.99
CA ALA A 14 22.22 -8.71 1.84
C ALA A 14 21.22 -9.60 1.09
N TYR A 15 20.42 -10.38 1.79
CA TYR A 15 19.38 -11.21 1.19
C TYR A 15 18.31 -10.34 0.50
N GLY A 16 17.80 -9.30 1.17
CA GLY A 16 16.82 -8.37 0.58
C GLY A 16 17.28 -7.79 -0.76
N ARG A 17 18.55 -7.43 -0.89
CA ARG A 17 19.11 -6.95 -2.17
C ARG A 17 19.08 -8.00 -3.27
N THR A 18 19.24 -9.27 -2.95
CA THR A 18 19.17 -10.35 -3.94
C THR A 18 17.76 -10.56 -4.50
N LEU A 19 16.73 -10.12 -3.77
CA LEU A 19 15.33 -10.24 -4.19
C LEU A 19 14.89 -9.14 -5.15
N LYS A 20 15.63 -8.02 -5.23
CA LYS A 20 15.24 -6.87 -6.06
C LYS A 20 14.91 -7.24 -7.51
N PRO A 21 15.75 -7.99 -8.25
CA PRO A 21 15.47 -8.34 -9.64
C PRO A 21 14.19 -9.18 -9.84
N ASP A 22 13.78 -9.89 -8.79
CA ASP A 22 12.59 -10.74 -8.82
C ASP A 22 11.32 -10.02 -8.39
N LEU A 23 11.44 -8.94 -7.58
CA LEU A 23 10.32 -8.18 -7.05
C LEU A 23 10.00 -6.94 -7.87
N VAL A 24 11.01 -6.27 -8.44
CA VAL A 24 10.80 -5.09 -9.28
C VAL A 24 10.44 -5.53 -10.70
N ARG A 25 9.23 -5.24 -11.11
CA ARG A 25 8.70 -5.58 -12.43
C ARG A 25 8.75 -4.38 -13.36
N PRO A 26 9.03 -4.57 -14.65
CA PRO A 26 8.97 -3.49 -15.62
C PRO A 26 7.54 -2.99 -15.82
N ALA A 27 7.41 -1.73 -16.25
CA ALA A 27 6.14 -1.17 -16.70
C ALA A 27 5.47 -2.09 -17.73
N ARG A 28 4.18 -2.39 -17.55
CA ARG A 28 3.43 -3.28 -18.45
C ARG A 28 1.92 -2.98 -18.40
N GLY A 29 1.31 -2.91 -19.57
CA GLY A 29 -0.13 -2.72 -19.71
C GLY A 29 -0.60 -1.41 -19.05
N ILE A 30 -1.53 -1.51 -18.10
CA ILE A 30 -2.04 -0.34 -17.38
C ILE A 30 -1.07 0.20 -16.32
N LEU A 31 -0.08 -0.59 -15.89
CA LEU A 31 0.98 -0.16 -14.98
C LEU A 31 2.06 0.57 -15.78
N ARG A 32 2.02 1.90 -15.73
CA ARG A 32 2.84 2.79 -16.59
C ARG A 32 4.28 2.94 -16.13
N ARG A 33 4.59 2.52 -14.91
CA ARG A 33 5.93 2.56 -14.30
C ARG A 33 6.30 1.17 -13.84
N GLU A 34 7.58 0.95 -13.59
CA GLU A 34 8.01 -0.24 -12.85
C GLU A 34 7.25 -0.32 -11.52
N TYR A 35 7.13 -1.50 -10.98
CA TYR A 35 6.37 -1.71 -9.75
C TYR A 35 6.90 -2.89 -8.95
N LEU A 36 6.61 -2.89 -7.67
CA LEU A 36 6.88 -4.00 -6.78
C LEU A 36 5.74 -5.01 -6.83
N SER A 37 6.05 -6.23 -7.21
CA SER A 37 5.11 -7.35 -7.10
C SER A 37 5.07 -7.90 -5.68
N ALA A 38 3.93 -8.49 -5.30
CA ALA A 38 3.77 -9.12 -3.98
C ALA A 38 4.54 -10.45 -3.85
N GLY A 39 4.99 -11.03 -4.95
CA GLY A 39 5.70 -12.30 -4.96
C GLY A 39 6.76 -12.41 -6.03
N ILE A 40 7.54 -13.48 -5.94
CA ILE A 40 8.64 -13.82 -6.85
C ILE A 40 8.12 -14.67 -8.02
N GLY A 41 8.69 -14.51 -9.21
CA GLY A 41 8.30 -15.24 -10.40
C GLY A 41 6.86 -14.96 -10.81
N GLU A 42 6.11 -15.97 -11.18
CA GLU A 42 4.68 -15.85 -11.54
C GLU A 42 3.75 -15.95 -10.32
N THR A 43 4.30 -16.10 -9.12
CA THR A 43 3.52 -16.08 -7.88
C THR A 43 3.24 -14.65 -7.47
N TYR A 44 1.98 -14.25 -7.50
CA TYR A 44 1.51 -12.88 -7.19
C TYR A 44 2.26 -11.79 -7.98
N PRO A 45 2.19 -11.81 -9.33
CA PRO A 45 2.96 -10.88 -10.19
C PRO A 45 2.40 -9.46 -10.20
N ASP A 46 1.25 -9.23 -9.60
CA ASP A 46 0.54 -7.96 -9.64
C ASP A 46 1.09 -6.97 -8.60
N LEU A 47 0.85 -5.69 -8.85
CA LEU A 47 1.01 -4.65 -7.84
C LEU A 47 -0.08 -4.80 -6.79
N THR A 48 0.30 -5.06 -5.55
CA THR A 48 -0.60 -5.15 -4.40
C THR A 48 -0.23 -4.04 -3.41
N ASP A 49 -1.24 -3.43 -2.81
CA ASP A 49 -1.14 -2.21 -2.00
C ASP A 49 -0.05 -2.24 -0.91
N TRP A 50 -0.29 -2.94 0.18
CA TRP A 50 0.62 -2.93 1.34
C TRP A 50 1.93 -3.68 1.07
N ASP A 51 1.91 -4.74 0.24
CA ASP A 51 3.13 -5.48 -0.10
C ASP A 51 4.13 -4.55 -0.79
N ALA A 52 3.67 -3.76 -1.75
CA ALA A 52 4.50 -2.79 -2.46
C ALA A 52 5.01 -1.68 -1.52
N VAL A 53 4.19 -1.21 -0.58
CA VAL A 53 4.59 -0.17 0.39
C VAL A 53 5.66 -0.72 1.33
N TRP A 54 5.45 -1.89 1.95
CA TRP A 54 6.40 -2.44 2.90
C TRP A 54 7.70 -2.89 2.25
N ALA A 55 7.63 -3.58 1.12
CA ALA A 55 8.84 -3.95 0.36
C ALA A 55 9.59 -2.69 -0.12
N GLY A 56 8.86 -1.69 -0.60
CA GLY A 56 9.41 -0.42 -1.05
C GLY A 56 10.08 0.37 0.05
N ILE A 57 9.54 0.38 1.27
CA ILE A 57 10.22 0.98 2.43
C ILE A 57 11.54 0.24 2.72
N GLY A 58 11.58 -1.08 2.54
CA GLY A 58 12.81 -1.85 2.65
C GLY A 58 13.88 -1.34 1.68
N PHE A 59 13.55 -1.15 0.40
CA PHE A 59 14.47 -0.61 -0.61
C PHE A 59 14.85 0.86 -0.31
N LEU A 60 13.91 1.67 0.13
CA LEU A 60 14.16 3.05 0.54
C LEU A 60 15.21 3.14 1.67
N LEU A 61 15.16 2.25 2.65
CA LEU A 61 16.12 2.18 3.74
C LEU A 61 17.51 1.73 3.28
N GLU A 62 17.59 1.02 2.15
CA GLU A 62 18.85 0.67 1.49
C GLU A 62 19.38 1.77 0.52
N GLY A 63 18.70 2.93 0.46
CA GLY A 63 19.08 4.06 -0.38
C GLY A 63 18.54 4.01 -1.81
N ASP A 64 17.55 3.18 -2.07
CA ASP A 64 16.93 2.99 -3.38
C ASP A 64 15.43 3.38 -3.32
N PRO A 65 15.09 4.65 -3.57
CA PRO A 65 13.73 5.16 -3.44
C PRO A 65 12.81 4.80 -4.61
N ASP A 66 13.35 4.45 -5.78
CA ASP A 66 12.59 4.37 -7.03
C ASP A 66 11.54 3.25 -7.04
N PRO A 67 11.81 2.04 -6.54
CA PRO A 67 10.79 0.99 -6.52
C PRO A 67 9.55 1.39 -5.70
N LEU A 68 9.74 2.07 -4.57
CA LEU A 68 8.64 2.60 -3.78
C LEU A 68 7.90 3.72 -4.52
N ARG A 69 8.64 4.70 -5.05
CA ARG A 69 8.08 5.84 -5.77
C ARG A 69 7.21 5.40 -6.95
N CYS A 70 7.72 4.52 -7.78
CA CYS A 70 7.02 4.03 -8.97
C CYS A 70 5.77 3.22 -8.60
N SER A 71 5.84 2.39 -7.55
CA SER A 71 4.69 1.63 -7.06
C SER A 71 3.61 2.55 -6.50
N LEU A 72 3.97 3.55 -5.67
CA LEU A 72 3.02 4.52 -5.12
C LEU A 72 2.34 5.33 -6.24
N LEU A 73 3.09 5.82 -7.22
CA LEU A 73 2.52 6.54 -8.35
C LEU A 73 1.59 5.67 -9.20
N ASN A 74 1.91 4.40 -9.41
CA ASN A 74 0.98 3.48 -10.07
C ASN A 74 -0.31 3.29 -9.23
N LEU A 75 -0.24 3.15 -7.91
CA LEU A 75 -1.42 3.05 -7.04
C LEU A 75 -2.26 4.34 -7.10
N ILE A 76 -1.62 5.51 -7.02
CA ILE A 76 -2.28 6.82 -7.08
C ILE A 76 -2.95 7.03 -8.44
N ASP A 77 -2.31 6.65 -9.55
CA ASP A 77 -2.87 6.79 -10.90
C ASP A 77 -4.16 6.01 -11.08
N HIS A 78 -4.38 4.96 -10.29
CA HIS A 78 -5.56 4.11 -10.34
C HIS A 78 -6.61 4.41 -9.26
N ILE A 79 -6.51 5.55 -8.57
CA ILE A 79 -7.60 6.06 -7.72
C ILE A 79 -8.69 6.63 -8.62
N ALA A 80 -9.90 6.10 -8.46
CA ALA A 80 -11.07 6.53 -9.22
C ALA A 80 -11.53 7.95 -8.82
N PRO A 81 -12.38 8.60 -9.63
CA PRO A 81 -12.88 9.96 -9.34
C PRO A 81 -13.61 10.09 -8.00
N ASP A 82 -14.23 9.02 -7.51
CA ASP A 82 -14.89 8.96 -6.19
C ASP A 82 -13.91 8.71 -5.02
N GLY A 83 -12.62 8.53 -5.31
CA GLY A 83 -11.59 8.22 -4.33
C GLY A 83 -11.38 6.74 -4.05
N LYS A 84 -12.13 5.85 -4.71
CA LYS A 84 -11.91 4.41 -4.57
C LYS A 84 -10.57 4.02 -5.19
N GLY A 85 -9.69 3.42 -4.39
CA GLY A 85 -8.45 2.82 -4.86
C GLY A 85 -8.63 1.33 -5.17
N GLN A 86 -7.62 0.73 -5.80
CA GLN A 86 -7.59 -0.69 -6.11
C GLN A 86 -6.54 -1.39 -5.26
N ARG A 87 -6.95 -2.39 -4.47
CA ARG A 87 -6.04 -3.17 -3.64
C ARG A 87 -4.98 -3.91 -4.45
N ARG A 88 -5.38 -4.40 -5.64
CA ARG A 88 -4.54 -5.21 -6.52
C ARG A 88 -4.73 -4.80 -7.97
N ILE A 89 -3.63 -4.51 -8.66
CA ILE A 89 -3.61 -4.04 -10.04
C ILE A 89 -2.70 -4.96 -10.84
N GLY A 90 -3.29 -5.72 -11.77
CA GLY A 90 -2.56 -6.50 -12.75
C GLY A 90 -2.25 -5.69 -14.01
N PHE A 91 -1.34 -6.17 -14.83
CA PHE A 91 -0.97 -5.50 -16.07
C PHE A 91 -2.14 -5.40 -17.09
N ALA A 92 -3.08 -6.33 -17.04
CA ALA A 92 -4.24 -6.37 -17.94
C ALA A 92 -5.48 -5.66 -17.37
N GLY A 93 -5.45 -5.27 -16.09
CA GLY A 93 -6.60 -4.66 -15.43
C GLY A 93 -6.64 -4.91 -13.93
N TYR A 94 -7.79 -4.63 -13.34
CA TYR A 94 -8.01 -4.79 -11.91
C TYR A 94 -8.39 -6.23 -11.56
N SER A 95 -8.15 -6.60 -10.29
CA SER A 95 -8.68 -7.84 -9.74
C SER A 95 -10.21 -7.91 -9.89
N ALA A 96 -10.73 -9.12 -10.07
CA ALA A 96 -12.18 -9.36 -10.08
C ALA A 96 -12.88 -8.94 -8.76
N HIS A 97 -12.12 -8.85 -7.67
CA HIS A 97 -12.60 -8.40 -6.37
C HIS A 97 -12.24 -6.92 -6.17
N PRO A 98 -13.20 -6.00 -6.27
CA PRO A 98 -12.96 -4.56 -6.21
C PRO A 98 -12.80 -4.07 -4.76
N TYR A 99 -11.88 -4.70 -4.01
CA TYR A 99 -11.57 -4.28 -2.65
C TYR A 99 -10.90 -2.92 -2.63
N GLN A 100 -11.24 -2.13 -1.61
CA GLN A 100 -10.59 -0.85 -1.37
C GLN A 100 -9.12 -1.06 -1.05
N ILE A 101 -8.26 -0.18 -1.57
CA ILE A 101 -6.86 -0.09 -1.16
C ILE A 101 -6.79 0.14 0.35
N ARG A 102 -5.94 -0.61 1.03
CA ARG A 102 -5.73 -0.49 2.47
C ARG A 102 -5.08 0.85 2.82
N PRO A 103 -5.32 1.42 4.01
CA PRO A 103 -4.82 2.74 4.37
C PRO A 103 -3.33 2.72 4.77
N PHE A 104 -2.46 2.53 3.78
CA PHE A 104 -1.00 2.67 3.86
C PHE A 104 -0.43 3.58 2.78
N LEU A 105 -1.29 4.12 1.91
CA LEU A 105 -0.84 4.84 0.72
C LEU A 105 -0.18 6.18 1.07
N THR A 106 -0.86 7.03 1.86
CA THR A 106 -0.29 8.32 2.28
C THR A 106 0.87 8.16 3.24
N SER A 107 0.83 7.13 4.09
CA SER A 107 1.97 6.77 4.96
C SER A 107 3.20 6.34 4.14
N GLY A 108 3.00 5.62 3.05
CA GLY A 108 4.06 5.29 2.09
C GLY A 108 4.63 6.53 1.41
N CYS A 109 3.75 7.44 0.95
CA CYS A 109 4.17 8.73 0.38
C CYS A 109 4.96 9.57 1.39
N TYR A 110 4.48 9.65 2.63
CA TYR A 110 5.18 10.34 3.71
C TYR A 110 6.57 9.75 3.97
N ALA A 111 6.68 8.42 4.08
CA ALA A 111 7.97 7.75 4.30
C ALA A 111 8.97 8.07 3.20
N LEU A 112 8.53 8.07 1.94
CA LEU A 112 9.35 8.43 0.80
C LEU A 112 9.72 9.92 0.83
N SER A 113 8.74 10.81 0.99
CA SER A 113 8.94 12.27 0.97
C SER A 113 9.87 12.76 2.09
N ARG A 114 9.89 12.09 3.22
CA ARG A 114 10.88 12.34 4.30
C ARG A 114 12.33 12.11 3.88
N ARG A 115 12.57 11.37 2.81
CA ARG A 115 13.90 11.03 2.30
C ARG A 115 14.30 11.83 1.06
N VAL A 116 13.33 12.09 0.17
CA VAL A 116 13.63 12.65 -1.16
C VAL A 116 12.92 13.99 -1.43
N GLY A 117 12.18 14.55 -0.46
CA GLY A 117 11.32 15.72 -0.67
C GLY A 117 9.96 15.36 -1.26
N CYS A 118 9.08 16.36 -1.45
CA CYS A 118 7.71 16.17 -1.94
C CYS A 118 7.54 16.42 -3.44
N ASP A 119 8.56 16.92 -4.14
CA ASP A 119 8.47 17.37 -5.54
C ASP A 119 8.09 16.27 -6.56
N TRP A 120 8.10 15.03 -6.16
CA TRP A 120 7.67 13.90 -6.96
C TRP A 120 6.13 13.70 -6.99
N LEU A 121 5.39 14.42 -6.13
CA LEU A 121 3.93 14.47 -6.09
C LEU A 121 3.45 15.75 -6.78
N ASP A 122 2.79 15.63 -7.91
CA ASP A 122 2.12 16.74 -8.57
C ASP A 122 0.74 17.03 -7.94
N GLU A 123 0.13 18.14 -8.35
CA GLU A 123 -1.20 18.54 -7.85
C GLU A 123 -2.27 17.48 -8.06
N LEU A 124 -2.20 16.73 -9.18
CA LEU A 124 -3.15 15.66 -9.48
C LEU A 124 -2.98 14.47 -8.51
N ALA A 125 -1.74 14.13 -8.18
CA ALA A 125 -1.44 13.08 -7.21
C ALA A 125 -1.95 13.46 -5.82
N LEU A 126 -1.74 14.71 -5.40
CA LEU A 126 -2.23 15.25 -4.13
C LEU A 126 -3.76 15.26 -4.05
N ASP A 127 -4.45 15.72 -5.10
CA ASP A 127 -5.91 15.67 -5.21
C ASP A 127 -6.46 14.23 -5.12
N ARG A 128 -5.78 13.27 -5.75
CA ARG A 128 -6.15 11.86 -5.66
C ARG A 128 -5.96 11.29 -4.26
N LEU A 129 -4.90 11.65 -3.57
CA LEU A 129 -4.67 11.23 -2.18
C LEU A 129 -5.73 11.81 -1.23
N ASP A 130 -6.12 13.06 -1.42
CA ASP A 130 -7.21 13.67 -0.63
C ASP A 130 -8.54 12.96 -0.88
N ARG A 131 -8.90 12.73 -2.15
CA ARG A 131 -10.12 11.96 -2.49
C ARG A 131 -10.09 10.53 -1.95
N TYR A 132 -8.94 9.89 -1.96
CA TYR A 132 -8.78 8.56 -1.38
C TYR A 132 -9.10 8.55 0.12
N LEU A 133 -8.66 9.53 0.88
CA LEU A 133 -9.00 9.64 2.30
C LEU A 133 -10.47 10.03 2.49
N LEU A 134 -11.00 10.92 1.67
CA LEU A 134 -12.41 11.30 1.71
C LEU A 134 -13.34 10.11 1.44
N TYR A 135 -12.94 9.18 0.55
CA TYR A 135 -13.70 7.96 0.26
C TYR A 135 -14.00 7.14 1.52
N TRP A 136 -13.04 7.01 2.43
CA TRP A 136 -13.24 6.30 3.68
C TRP A 136 -14.36 6.93 4.52
N HIS A 137 -14.38 8.25 4.62
CA HIS A 137 -15.40 8.98 5.38
C HIS A 137 -16.78 8.97 4.71
N THR A 138 -16.84 9.02 3.39
CA THR A 138 -18.11 9.10 2.66
C THR A 138 -18.74 7.74 2.39
N HIS A 139 -17.95 6.69 2.21
CA HIS A 139 -18.45 5.38 1.78
C HIS A 139 -18.21 4.26 2.80
N ARG A 140 -17.41 4.49 3.82
CA ARG A 140 -16.98 3.45 4.76
C ARG A 140 -17.30 3.76 6.21
N THR A 141 -18.04 4.83 6.49
CA THR A 141 -18.51 5.13 7.85
C THR A 141 -19.51 4.10 8.32
N GLY A 142 -19.27 3.55 9.48
CA GLY A 142 -20.12 2.57 10.13
C GLY A 142 -21.18 3.22 11.02
N ARG A 143 -21.93 2.41 11.75
CA ARG A 143 -23.04 2.85 12.56
C ARG A 143 -22.63 3.68 13.78
N THR A 144 -21.43 3.44 14.31
CA THR A 144 -20.89 4.20 15.47
C THR A 144 -20.11 5.45 15.05
N GLY A 145 -19.94 5.67 13.74
CA GLY A 145 -19.14 6.77 13.19
C GLY A 145 -17.69 6.38 12.91
N LEU A 146 -17.28 5.17 13.24
CA LEU A 146 -15.97 4.63 12.88
C LEU A 146 -15.98 4.09 11.45
N MET A 147 -14.82 4.09 10.82
CA MET A 147 -14.66 3.48 9.50
C MET A 147 -14.69 1.95 9.60
N ARG A 148 -15.21 1.31 8.55
CA ARG A 148 -15.45 -0.12 8.53
C ARG A 148 -14.87 -0.82 7.31
N TRP A 149 -14.44 -2.06 7.49
CA TRP A 149 -14.23 -3.01 6.40
C TRP A 149 -15.58 -3.51 5.89
N LEU A 150 -15.75 -3.66 4.59
CA LEU A 150 -16.95 -4.25 3.99
C LEU A 150 -16.78 -5.72 3.65
N HIS A 151 -15.55 -6.21 3.62
CA HIS A 151 -15.25 -7.59 3.31
C HIS A 151 -14.09 -8.10 4.17
N VAL A 152 -14.13 -9.38 4.51
CA VAL A 152 -13.10 -10.06 5.31
C VAL A 152 -11.69 -9.90 4.71
N ASP A 153 -11.58 -9.95 3.38
CA ASP A 153 -10.30 -9.85 2.67
C ASP A 153 -9.74 -8.42 2.61
N GLU A 154 -10.52 -7.41 3.03
CA GLU A 154 -10.01 -6.03 3.12
C GLU A 154 -9.19 -5.81 4.40
N GLY A 155 -9.42 -6.58 5.45
CA GLY A 155 -8.78 -6.39 6.76
C GLY A 155 -7.26 -6.60 6.75
N PHE A 156 -6.60 -6.12 7.81
CA PHE A 156 -5.15 -6.27 7.99
C PHE A 156 -4.75 -7.67 8.46
N ALA A 157 -5.64 -8.36 9.17
CA ALA A 157 -5.38 -9.69 9.70
C ALA A 157 -5.72 -10.75 8.64
N ASP A 158 -4.85 -10.88 7.64
CA ASP A 158 -4.92 -11.96 6.66
C ASP A 158 -4.93 -13.31 7.42
N ASN A 159 -5.89 -14.18 7.11
CA ASN A 159 -6.12 -15.44 7.82
C ASN A 159 -6.42 -15.32 9.33
N GLY A 160 -6.75 -14.14 9.83
CA GLY A 160 -7.16 -13.94 11.22
C GLY A 160 -8.53 -14.54 11.48
N LEU A 161 -8.64 -15.41 12.51
CA LEU A 161 -9.92 -16.06 12.89
C LEU A 161 -11.03 -15.04 13.17
N ALA A 162 -10.70 -13.86 13.67
CA ALA A 162 -11.65 -12.78 13.88
C ALA A 162 -12.31 -12.31 12.58
N ASN A 163 -11.62 -12.40 11.44
CA ASN A 163 -12.15 -12.01 10.14
C ASN A 163 -13.11 -13.06 9.57
N TRP A 164 -12.96 -14.32 9.94
CA TRP A 164 -13.79 -15.43 9.46
C TRP A 164 -15.14 -15.56 10.19
N ALA A 165 -15.26 -14.92 11.36
CA ALA A 165 -16.51 -14.92 12.13
C ALA A 165 -17.55 -13.93 11.57
N TRP A 166 -17.23 -13.19 10.52
CA TRP A 166 -18.07 -12.13 10.01
C TRP A 166 -18.73 -12.54 8.71
N GLU A 167 -19.89 -13.16 8.83
CA GLU A 167 -20.77 -13.32 7.69
C GLU A 167 -21.30 -11.96 7.26
N GLU A 168 -20.89 -11.49 6.06
CA GLU A 168 -21.48 -10.37 5.30
C GLU A 168 -21.63 -9.02 6.02
N SER A 169 -21.19 -8.86 7.25
CA SER A 169 -21.34 -7.62 7.97
C SER A 169 -20.05 -6.85 8.04
N ALA A 170 -20.16 -5.60 7.68
CA ALA A 170 -19.11 -4.63 7.82
C ALA A 170 -18.66 -4.48 9.27
N VAL A 171 -17.34 -4.47 9.50
CA VAL A 171 -16.77 -4.34 10.84
C VAL A 171 -16.04 -3.03 11.01
N GLU A 172 -16.46 -2.30 12.05
CA GLU A 172 -15.78 -1.11 12.54
C GLU A 172 -14.56 -1.57 13.36
N ALA A 173 -13.39 -1.63 12.70
CA ALA A 173 -12.19 -2.20 13.28
C ALA A 173 -11.27 -1.10 13.87
N THR A 174 -10.73 -1.34 15.05
CA THR A 174 -9.83 -0.40 15.74
C THR A 174 -8.55 -0.17 14.95
N ASP A 175 -7.97 -1.20 14.37
CA ASP A 175 -6.76 -1.14 13.57
C ASP A 175 -6.93 -0.26 12.32
N LEU A 176 -8.05 -0.40 11.61
CA LEU A 176 -8.43 0.44 10.48
C LEU A 176 -8.46 1.91 10.89
N ASN A 177 -9.19 2.23 11.96
CA ASN A 177 -9.38 3.61 12.40
C ASN A 177 -8.07 4.24 12.91
N ALA A 178 -7.26 3.48 13.64
CA ALA A 178 -5.93 3.93 14.05
C ALA A 178 -5.01 4.20 12.86
N GLN A 179 -5.05 3.35 11.83
CA GLN A 179 -4.25 3.55 10.63
C GLN A 179 -4.74 4.74 9.81
N LEU A 180 -6.05 4.97 9.70
CA LEU A 180 -6.59 6.15 9.01
C LEU A 180 -6.18 7.46 9.68
N VAL A 181 -6.10 7.52 11.01
CA VAL A 181 -5.51 8.68 11.70
C VAL A 181 -4.08 8.94 11.23
N ARG A 182 -3.26 7.90 11.10
CA ARG A 182 -1.89 8.03 10.57
C ARG A 182 -1.85 8.49 9.11
N GLU A 183 -2.78 8.00 8.29
CA GLU A 183 -2.90 8.43 6.88
C GLU A 183 -3.22 9.92 6.79
N HIS A 184 -4.15 10.43 7.60
CA HIS A 184 -4.46 11.88 7.65
C HIS A 184 -3.28 12.71 8.13
N ILE A 185 -2.56 12.28 9.17
CA ILE A 185 -1.35 12.95 9.65
C ILE A 185 -0.28 12.97 8.55
N ALA A 186 -0.11 11.86 7.83
CA ALA A 186 0.84 11.76 6.74
C ALA A 186 0.51 12.72 5.59
N LEU A 187 -0.76 12.78 5.16
CA LEU A 187 -1.19 13.72 4.12
C LEU A 187 -1.02 15.17 4.58
N ALA A 188 -1.44 15.51 5.79
CA ALA A 188 -1.29 16.87 6.33
C ALA A 188 0.17 17.33 6.43
N TRP A 189 1.12 16.41 6.56
CA TRP A 189 2.53 16.73 6.54
C TRP A 189 3.06 16.94 5.10
N ILE A 190 2.51 16.23 4.12
CA ILE A 190 2.90 16.34 2.70
C ILE A 190 2.41 17.65 2.09
N LEU A 191 1.21 18.10 2.46
CA LEU A 191 0.58 19.37 2.01
C LEU A 191 1.24 20.58 2.67
#